data_a2c96529dde11a9eb80c7cc98cdc8b6f
#
_entry.id   a2c96529dde11a9eb80c7cc98cdc8b6f
#
_cell.length_a   1.000
_cell.length_b   1.000
_cell.length_c   1.000
_cell.angle_alpha   90.00
_cell.angle_beta   90.00
_cell.angle_gamma   90.00
#
_symmetry.space_group_name_H-M   'P 1'
#
loop_
_entity.id
_entity.type
_entity.pdbx_description
1 polymer ?
#
loop_
_entity_poly.entity_id
_entity_poly.type
_entity_poly.pdbx_seq_one_letter_code
_entity_poly.pdbx_strand_id
1 'polypeptide(L)'
;MNRFNGRKVDQLQFDLEFRTQFTFMVNDETLSCILKDIAKESVNIVGILLTKSGENKNFVRLVPGTTESQNKHDLKVVREILETFNVKSKEETIFALLNIPPGIPGVSSKIYGSLWCKVGVKSFFIGEKDSLFLTVSNIKKATDILKNDYLIQCDNYCE
;
A
#
# COMPACT_ATOMS: atom_id res chain seq x y z
N MET A 1 -20.51 7.39 29.29
CA MET A 1 -20.94 6.15 28.60
C MET A 1 -21.56 6.53 27.26
N ASN A 2 -20.72 6.81 26.26
CA ASN A 2 -21.21 7.12 24.91
C ASN A 2 -21.32 5.80 24.13
N ARG A 3 -22.55 5.34 24.03
CA ARG A 3 -22.92 4.31 23.05
C ARG A 3 -22.60 4.89 21.67
N PHE A 4 -21.58 4.36 21.02
CA PHE A 4 -21.47 4.47 19.58
C PHE A 4 -22.73 3.80 19.03
N ASN A 5 -23.75 4.60 18.75
CA ASN A 5 -24.85 4.17 17.92
C ASN A 5 -24.20 3.75 16.60
N GLY A 6 -24.19 2.43 16.36
CA GLY A 6 -23.72 1.86 15.11
C GLY A 6 -24.57 2.43 13.97
N ARG A 7 -24.12 3.56 13.39
CA ARG A 7 -24.43 3.82 12.00
C ARG A 7 -23.84 2.61 11.29
N LYS A 8 -24.70 1.76 10.78
CA LYS A 8 -24.35 0.87 9.69
C LYS A 8 -23.69 1.78 8.67
N VAL A 9 -22.35 1.75 8.60
CA VAL A 9 -21.64 2.35 7.49
C VAL A 9 -21.93 1.40 6.35
N ASP A 10 -23.02 1.71 5.66
CA ASP A 10 -23.43 0.99 4.49
C ASP A 10 -22.27 1.03 3.52
N GLN A 11 -21.83 -0.13 3.10
CA GLN A 11 -20.86 -0.39 2.05
C GLN A 11 -19.69 0.61 1.99
N LEU A 12 -18.56 0.21 2.55
CA LEU A 12 -17.30 0.88 2.25
C LEU A 12 -17.03 0.70 0.74
N GLN A 13 -17.22 1.78 -0.02
CA GLN A 13 -16.97 1.78 -1.46
C GLN A 13 -15.51 2.14 -1.72
N PHE A 14 -14.83 1.30 -2.45
CA PHE A 14 -13.49 1.52 -2.97
C PHE A 14 -13.30 0.71 -4.25
N ASP A 15 -12.38 1.14 -5.08
CA ASP A 15 -11.93 0.36 -6.22
C ASP A 15 -10.73 -0.49 -5.80
N LEU A 16 -10.78 -1.78 -6.09
CA LEU A 16 -9.71 -2.73 -5.80
C LEU A 16 -8.89 -2.97 -7.05
N GLU A 17 -7.62 -2.61 -7.01
CA GLU A 17 -6.67 -2.85 -8.08
C GLU A 17 -5.44 -3.60 -7.58
N PHE A 18 -4.74 -4.24 -8.51
CA PHE A 18 -3.41 -4.78 -8.27
C PHE A 18 -2.36 -3.78 -8.76
N ARG A 19 -1.32 -3.60 -7.97
CA ARG A 19 -0.17 -2.76 -8.30
C ARG A 19 1.12 -3.53 -8.05
N THR A 20 2.18 -3.13 -8.71
CA THR A 20 3.53 -3.60 -8.43
C THR A 20 4.20 -2.65 -7.46
N GLN A 21 4.75 -3.20 -6.39
CA GLN A 21 5.54 -2.51 -5.38
C GLN A 21 6.99 -2.95 -5.48
N PHE A 22 7.90 -2.00 -5.40
CA PHE A 22 9.33 -2.26 -5.23
C PHE A 22 9.69 -2.20 -3.76
N THR A 23 10.40 -3.23 -3.29
CA THR A 23 10.92 -3.29 -1.92
C THR A 23 12.44 -3.39 -1.97
N PHE A 24 13.14 -2.52 -1.25
CA PHE A 24 14.59 -2.48 -1.26
C PHE A 24 15.17 -1.85 0.00
N MET A 25 16.46 -2.11 0.21
CA MET A 25 17.26 -1.55 1.30
C MET A 25 18.28 -0.58 0.73
N VAL A 26 18.43 0.60 1.32
CA VAL A 26 19.29 1.66 0.79
C VAL A 26 19.69 2.65 1.88
N ASN A 27 20.87 3.29 1.75
CA ASN A 27 21.27 4.40 2.62
C ASN A 27 20.55 5.71 2.25
N ASP A 28 20.64 6.71 3.11
CA ASP A 28 19.93 7.98 2.96
C ASP A 28 20.31 8.74 1.68
N GLU A 29 21.60 8.85 1.40
CA GLU A 29 22.11 9.58 0.23
C GLU A 29 21.65 8.92 -1.08
N THR A 30 21.83 7.61 -1.19
CA THR A 30 21.42 6.86 -2.37
C THR A 30 19.91 6.93 -2.56
N LEU A 31 19.11 6.85 -1.50
CA LEU A 31 17.66 7.01 -1.59
C LEU A 31 17.27 8.37 -2.15
N SER A 32 17.91 9.44 -1.66
CA SER A 32 17.68 10.80 -2.18
C SER A 32 17.97 10.89 -3.68
N CYS A 33 19.05 10.28 -4.15
CA CYS A 33 19.41 10.25 -5.56
C CYS A 33 18.40 9.43 -6.39
N ILE A 34 17.98 8.27 -5.91
CA ILE A 34 16.97 7.44 -6.57
C ILE A 34 15.66 8.21 -6.76
N LEU A 35 15.16 8.84 -5.70
CA LEU A 35 13.92 9.61 -5.76
C LEU A 35 14.01 10.80 -6.73
N LYS A 36 15.17 11.47 -6.77
CA LYS A 36 15.45 12.56 -7.72
C LYS A 36 15.44 12.05 -9.16
N ASP A 37 16.05 10.92 -9.44
CA ASP A 37 16.14 10.39 -10.79
C ASP A 37 14.77 9.85 -11.28
N ILE A 38 13.98 9.24 -10.40
CA ILE A 38 12.57 8.88 -10.70
C ILE A 38 11.77 10.13 -11.12
N ALA A 39 11.93 11.23 -10.38
CA ALA A 39 11.25 12.49 -10.71
C ALA A 39 11.71 13.08 -12.05
N LYS A 40 13.00 13.00 -12.37
CA LYS A 40 13.53 13.47 -13.67
C LYS A 40 12.93 12.73 -14.86
N GLU A 41 12.64 11.45 -14.70
CA GLU A 41 11.98 10.63 -15.71
C GLU A 41 10.45 10.82 -15.74
N SER A 42 9.94 11.80 -15.00
CA SER A 42 8.51 12.12 -14.91
C SER A 42 7.63 10.95 -14.41
N VAL A 43 8.19 10.08 -13.60
CA VAL A 43 7.45 8.99 -12.94
C VAL A 43 6.95 9.47 -11.59
N ASN A 44 5.64 9.36 -11.38
CA ASN A 44 5.02 9.65 -10.09
C ASN A 44 5.15 8.46 -9.12
N ILE A 45 5.22 8.75 -7.85
CA ILE A 45 5.18 7.78 -6.76
C ILE A 45 3.86 7.95 -6.04
N VAL A 46 2.92 7.04 -6.26
CA VAL A 46 1.58 7.09 -5.67
C VAL A 46 1.57 6.65 -4.21
N GLY A 47 2.56 5.87 -3.81
CA GLY A 47 2.72 5.43 -2.42
C GLY A 47 4.16 5.11 -2.07
N ILE A 48 4.57 5.51 -0.89
CA ILE A 48 5.89 5.18 -0.35
C ILE A 48 5.84 5.01 1.16
N LEU A 49 6.48 3.96 1.65
CA LEU A 49 6.71 3.75 3.07
C LEU A 49 8.19 3.52 3.30
N LEU A 50 8.78 4.34 4.15
CA LEU A 50 10.16 4.28 4.54
C LEU A 50 10.25 3.95 6.03
N THR A 51 11.02 2.93 6.37
CA THR A 51 11.29 2.54 7.75
C THR A 51 12.80 2.43 7.96
N LYS A 52 13.32 3.07 9.00
CA LYS A 52 14.73 2.90 9.39
C LYS A 52 14.98 1.48 9.88
N SER A 53 16.00 0.85 9.34
CA SER A 53 16.46 -0.50 9.69
C SER A 53 17.90 -0.47 10.21
N GLY A 54 18.19 0.46 11.11
CA GLY A 54 19.52 0.73 11.63
C GLY A 54 20.01 2.13 11.27
N GLU A 55 21.26 2.45 11.66
CA GLU A 55 21.90 3.71 11.34
C GLU A 55 22.12 3.81 9.82
N ASN A 56 21.68 4.89 9.18
CA ASN A 56 21.81 5.13 7.75
C ASN A 56 21.38 3.95 6.84
N LYS A 57 20.33 3.22 7.23
CA LYS A 57 19.77 2.13 6.44
C LYS A 57 18.26 2.19 6.42
N ASN A 58 17.69 2.28 5.23
CA ASN A 58 16.26 2.41 5.02
C ASN A 58 15.71 1.16 4.35
N PHE A 59 14.62 0.64 4.90
CA PHE A 59 13.77 -0.30 4.22
C PHE A 59 12.64 0.48 3.54
N VAL A 60 12.54 0.34 2.22
CA VAL A 60 11.63 1.14 1.39
C VAL A 60 10.64 0.24 0.69
N ARG A 61 9.37 0.63 0.74
CA ARG A 61 8.30 0.14 -0.13
C ARG A 61 7.85 1.30 -1.01
N LEU A 62 7.96 1.14 -2.32
CA LEU A 62 7.68 2.18 -3.30
C LEU A 62 6.72 1.65 -4.36
N VAL A 63 5.64 2.40 -4.58
CA VAL A 63 4.64 2.11 -5.60
C VAL A 63 4.66 3.23 -6.64
N PRO A 64 5.21 2.99 -7.85
CA PRO A 64 5.16 3.98 -8.92
C PRO A 64 3.78 4.04 -9.57
N GLY A 65 3.49 5.14 -10.22
CA GLY A 65 2.23 5.36 -10.92
C GLY A 65 1.39 6.47 -10.32
N THR A 66 0.14 6.52 -10.73
CA THR A 66 -0.87 7.46 -10.24
C THR A 66 -2.05 6.71 -9.62
N THR A 67 -3.01 7.42 -9.04
CA THR A 67 -4.24 6.77 -8.56
C THR A 67 -5.09 6.20 -9.70
N GLU A 68 -4.92 6.71 -10.93
CA GLU A 68 -5.64 6.26 -12.12
C GLU A 68 -5.00 5.03 -12.78
N SER A 69 -3.67 4.92 -12.74
CA SER A 69 -2.98 3.84 -13.45
C SER A 69 -1.54 3.58 -12.97
N GLN A 70 -1.08 2.40 -13.26
CA GLN A 70 0.32 2.02 -13.21
C GLN A 70 0.69 1.37 -14.55
N ASN A 71 1.61 1.97 -15.29
CA ASN A 71 2.00 1.48 -16.62
C ASN A 71 3.34 0.75 -16.59
N LYS A 72 3.60 -0.04 -17.64
CA LYS A 72 4.83 -0.82 -17.77
C LYS A 72 6.07 0.05 -17.92
N HIS A 73 5.92 1.24 -18.51
CA HIS A 73 7.03 2.18 -18.69
C HIS A 73 7.55 2.67 -17.35
N ASP A 74 6.66 3.09 -16.46
CA ASP A 74 7.02 3.56 -15.11
C ASP A 74 7.73 2.48 -14.29
N LEU A 75 7.24 1.24 -14.38
CA LEU A 75 7.89 0.09 -13.73
C LEU A 75 9.29 -0.17 -14.30
N LYS A 76 9.46 -0.08 -15.61
CA LYS A 76 10.76 -0.24 -16.26
C LYS A 76 11.74 0.84 -15.82
N VAL A 77 11.31 2.10 -15.81
CA VAL A 77 12.13 3.24 -15.37
C VAL A 77 12.63 3.05 -13.94
N VAL A 78 11.75 2.70 -13.02
CA VAL A 78 12.14 2.48 -11.61
C VAL A 78 13.13 1.32 -11.49
N ARG A 79 12.90 0.24 -12.21
CA ARG A 79 13.82 -0.92 -12.21
C ARG A 79 15.21 -0.54 -12.70
N GLU A 80 15.30 0.16 -13.83
CA GLU A 80 16.56 0.61 -14.42
C GLU A 80 17.31 1.60 -13.50
N ILE A 81 16.60 2.49 -12.82
CA ILE A 81 17.21 3.40 -11.84
C ILE A 81 17.78 2.62 -10.65
N LEU A 82 17.04 1.69 -10.07
CA LEU A 82 17.52 0.85 -8.97
C LEU A 82 18.76 0.04 -9.39
N GLU A 83 18.76 -0.51 -10.59
CA GLU A 83 19.92 -1.22 -11.16
C GLU A 83 21.14 -0.29 -11.33
N THR A 84 20.92 0.94 -11.81
CA THR A 84 21.99 1.95 -11.96
C THR A 84 22.70 2.25 -10.64
N PHE A 85 21.95 2.29 -9.55
CA PHE A 85 22.51 2.48 -8.19
C PHE A 85 22.96 1.16 -7.54
N ASN A 86 22.94 0.06 -8.28
CA ASN A 86 23.30 -1.27 -7.78
C ASN A 86 22.49 -1.69 -6.54
N VAL A 87 21.23 -1.30 -6.50
CA VAL A 87 20.29 -1.61 -5.42
C VAL A 87 19.49 -2.86 -5.80
N LYS A 88 19.60 -3.90 -4.98
CA LYS A 88 18.78 -5.10 -5.13
C LYS A 88 17.36 -4.80 -4.68
N SER A 89 16.40 -5.04 -5.54
CA SER A 89 14.98 -4.84 -5.24
C SER A 89 14.18 -6.12 -5.46
N LYS A 90 13.05 -6.21 -4.76
CA LYS A 90 12.02 -7.21 -4.97
C LYS A 90 10.77 -6.52 -5.51
N GLU A 91 10.21 -7.06 -6.58
CA GLU A 91 8.91 -6.64 -7.11
C GLU A 91 7.83 -7.57 -6.57
N GLU A 92 6.77 -7.00 -6.04
CA GLU A 92 5.64 -7.74 -5.48
C GLU A 92 4.33 -7.19 -6.01
N THR A 93 3.37 -8.07 -6.27
CA THR A 93 1.98 -7.68 -6.49
C THR A 93 1.32 -7.37 -5.16
N ILE A 94 0.74 -6.19 -5.06
CA ILE A 94 0.03 -5.70 -3.88
C ILE A 94 -1.37 -5.25 -4.23
N PHE A 95 -2.21 -5.04 -3.21
CA PHE A 95 -3.49 -4.36 -3.37
C PHE A 95 -3.34 -2.86 -3.28
N ALA A 96 -4.06 -2.16 -4.17
CA ALA A 96 -4.37 -0.75 -4.04
C ALA A 96 -5.89 -0.59 -3.89
N LEU A 97 -6.32 -0.02 -2.78
CA LEU A 97 -7.70 0.38 -2.57
C LEU A 97 -7.81 1.87 -2.87
N LEU A 98 -8.53 2.20 -3.93
CA LEU A 98 -8.60 3.54 -4.51
C LEU A 98 -10.01 4.12 -4.37
N ASN A 99 -10.10 5.44 -4.55
CA ASN A 99 -11.38 6.15 -4.49
C ASN A 99 -12.12 5.96 -3.15
N ILE A 100 -11.37 5.81 -2.08
CA ILE A 100 -11.92 5.80 -0.72
C ILE A 100 -12.36 7.23 -0.40
N PRO A 101 -13.63 7.44 0.02
CA PRO A 101 -14.08 8.77 0.39
C PRO A 101 -13.25 9.32 1.55
N PRO A 102 -12.73 10.58 1.44
CA PRO A 102 -11.88 11.15 2.47
C PRO A 102 -12.66 11.46 3.75
N GLY A 103 -11.96 11.43 4.88
CA GLY A 103 -12.51 11.87 6.16
C GLY A 103 -13.54 10.93 6.79
N ILE A 104 -13.67 9.69 6.31
CA ILE A 104 -14.56 8.69 6.92
C ILE A 104 -13.82 7.93 8.01
N PRO A 105 -14.23 8.04 9.29
CA PRO A 105 -13.61 7.28 10.36
C PRO A 105 -13.86 5.77 10.20
N GLY A 106 -12.86 4.97 10.56
CA GLY A 106 -12.99 3.52 10.66
C GLY A 106 -12.69 2.74 9.37
N VAL A 107 -12.30 3.39 8.28
CA VAL A 107 -11.93 2.71 7.01
C VAL A 107 -10.79 1.72 7.24
N SER A 108 -9.69 2.16 7.82
CA SER A 108 -8.54 1.29 8.11
C SER A 108 -8.90 0.15 9.05
N SER A 109 -9.72 0.41 10.07
CA SER A 109 -10.21 -0.60 10.99
C SER A 109 -11.04 -1.68 10.28
N LYS A 110 -11.93 -1.29 9.38
CA LYS A 110 -12.76 -2.23 8.64
C LYS A 110 -11.95 -3.12 7.71
N ILE A 111 -11.03 -2.53 6.97
CA ILE A 111 -10.19 -3.26 6.01
C ILE A 111 -9.24 -4.20 6.74
N TYR A 112 -8.45 -3.69 7.67
CA TYR A 112 -7.53 -4.51 8.44
C TYR A 112 -8.26 -5.57 9.28
N GLY A 113 -9.35 -5.16 9.92
CA GLY A 113 -10.17 -6.03 10.77
C GLY A 113 -10.83 -7.19 10.04
N SER A 114 -11.03 -7.10 8.72
CA SER A 114 -11.54 -8.19 7.90
C SER A 114 -10.47 -9.19 7.44
N LEU A 115 -9.21 -8.81 7.54
CA LEU A 115 -8.09 -9.56 6.95
C LEU A 115 -7.24 -10.30 7.98
N TRP A 116 -6.88 -9.66 9.08
CA TRP A 116 -5.78 -10.06 9.96
C TRP A 116 -5.86 -11.48 10.50
N CYS A 117 -7.06 -12.00 10.74
CA CYS A 117 -7.25 -13.37 11.22
C CYS A 117 -7.30 -14.43 10.12
N LYS A 118 -7.31 -14.01 8.86
CA LYS A 118 -7.52 -14.89 7.69
C LYS A 118 -6.31 -14.94 6.78
N VAL A 119 -5.56 -13.84 6.68
CA VAL A 119 -4.33 -13.71 5.90
C VAL A 119 -3.29 -12.92 6.67
N GLY A 120 -2.00 -13.16 6.40
CA GLY A 120 -0.94 -12.32 6.93
C GLY A 120 -0.93 -10.97 6.22
N VAL A 121 -1.11 -9.88 6.94
CA VAL A 121 -0.93 -8.52 6.42
C VAL A 121 0.51 -8.09 6.70
N LYS A 122 1.33 -8.04 5.67
CA LYS A 122 2.77 -7.75 5.77
C LYS A 122 3.08 -6.26 5.78
N SER A 123 2.28 -5.47 5.08
CA SER A 123 2.35 -4.01 5.09
C SER A 123 0.98 -3.39 4.83
N PHE A 124 0.80 -2.19 5.37
CA PHE A 124 -0.45 -1.45 5.31
C PHE A 124 -0.09 0.04 5.45
N PHE A 125 -0.27 0.81 4.38
CA PHE A 125 0.07 2.23 4.40
C PHE A 125 -0.80 3.05 3.45
N ILE A 126 -0.89 4.34 3.71
CA ILE A 126 -1.67 5.30 2.93
C ILE A 126 -0.76 6.05 1.97
N GLY A 127 -1.21 6.23 0.74
CA GLY A 127 -0.55 7.00 -0.30
C GLY A 127 -1.37 8.22 -0.75
N GLU A 128 -1.15 8.67 -1.97
CA GLU A 128 -1.84 9.81 -2.54
C GLU A 128 -3.36 9.61 -2.59
N LYS A 129 -4.12 10.71 -2.40
CA LYS A 129 -5.58 10.75 -2.43
C LYS A 129 -6.24 9.68 -1.53
N ASP A 130 -5.68 9.48 -0.33
CA ASP A 130 -6.17 8.49 0.63
C ASP A 130 -6.21 7.05 0.11
N SER A 131 -5.46 6.75 -0.94
CA SER A 131 -5.30 5.38 -1.41
C SER A 131 -4.61 4.51 -0.36
N LEU A 132 -5.01 3.27 -0.27
CA LEU A 132 -4.52 2.32 0.72
C LEU A 132 -3.77 1.18 0.03
N PHE A 133 -2.54 0.92 0.46
CA PHE A 133 -1.71 -0.13 -0.09
C PHE A 133 -1.49 -1.25 0.91
N LEU A 134 -1.69 -2.49 0.46
CA LEU A 134 -1.55 -3.68 1.29
C LEU A 134 -0.70 -4.74 0.62
N THR A 135 0.26 -5.27 1.38
CA THR A 135 0.95 -6.51 1.03
C THR A 135 0.43 -7.63 1.93
N VAL A 136 -0.01 -8.72 1.34
CA VAL A 136 -0.61 -9.85 2.06
C VAL A 136 0.07 -11.17 1.72
N SER A 137 -0.06 -12.16 2.60
CA SER A 137 0.51 -13.50 2.40
C SER A 137 -0.21 -14.34 1.33
N ASN A 138 -1.49 -14.07 1.08
CA ASN A 138 -2.32 -14.81 0.13
C ASN A 138 -3.26 -13.86 -0.61
N ILE A 139 -2.86 -13.47 -1.83
CA ILE A 139 -3.60 -12.53 -2.66
C ILE A 139 -4.99 -13.05 -3.02
N LYS A 140 -5.11 -14.32 -3.42
CA LYS A 140 -6.40 -14.90 -3.80
C LYS A 140 -7.41 -14.83 -2.66
N LYS A 141 -7.01 -15.29 -1.48
CA LYS A 141 -7.88 -15.27 -0.29
C LYS A 141 -8.26 -13.84 0.12
N ALA A 142 -7.30 -12.92 0.10
CA ALA A 142 -7.56 -11.51 0.40
C ALA A 142 -8.49 -10.87 -0.64
N THR A 143 -8.36 -11.21 -1.92
CA THR A 143 -9.27 -10.75 -2.99
C THR A 143 -10.70 -11.19 -2.70
N ASP A 144 -10.91 -12.45 -2.34
CA ASP A 144 -12.24 -12.97 -2.03
C ASP A 144 -12.87 -12.27 -0.83
N ILE A 145 -12.07 -11.89 0.17
CA ILE A 145 -12.52 -11.15 1.34
C ILE A 145 -12.91 -9.70 0.96
N LEU A 146 -12.03 -9.00 0.23
CA LEU A 146 -12.18 -7.57 -0.06
C LEU A 146 -13.22 -7.27 -1.14
N LYS A 147 -13.55 -8.23 -2.01
CA LYS A 147 -14.60 -8.09 -3.02
C LYS A 147 -16.01 -8.33 -2.51
N ASN A 148 -16.17 -8.81 -1.28
CA ASN A 148 -17.50 -8.95 -0.70
C ASN A 148 -18.16 -7.60 -0.46
N ASP A 149 -19.45 -7.49 -0.73
CA ASP A 149 -20.25 -6.28 -0.48
C ASP A 149 -20.17 -5.82 0.98
N TYR A 150 -20.00 -6.76 1.89
CA TYR A 150 -19.83 -6.52 3.32
C TYR A 150 -18.53 -7.12 3.81
N LEU A 151 -17.69 -6.30 4.43
CA LEU A 151 -16.47 -6.76 5.07
C LEU A 151 -16.81 -7.38 6.42
N ILE A 152 -16.65 -8.69 6.53
CA ILE A 152 -16.88 -9.43 7.77
C ILE A 152 -15.65 -9.28 8.65
N GLN A 153 -15.83 -8.62 9.79
CA GLN A 153 -14.74 -8.39 10.75
C GLN A 153 -14.30 -9.68 11.42
N CYS A 154 -13.03 -9.82 11.65
CA CYS A 154 -12.49 -10.84 12.54
C CYS A 154 -12.95 -10.56 13.96
N ASP A 155 -13.24 -11.60 14.72
CA ASP A 155 -13.56 -11.45 16.13
C ASP A 155 -12.36 -10.84 16.86
N ASN A 156 -12.60 -9.78 17.59
CA ASN A 156 -11.61 -9.17 18.45
C ASN A 156 -12.24 -8.90 19.83
N TYR A 157 -11.39 -8.80 20.83
CA TYR A 157 -11.76 -8.55 22.20
C TYR A 157 -11.39 -7.13 22.66
N CYS A 158 -11.52 -6.17 21.73
CA CYS A 158 -11.36 -4.76 22.08
C CYS A 158 -12.56 -4.32 22.92
N GLU A 159 -12.38 -4.18 24.23
CA GLU A 159 -13.36 -3.60 25.15
C GLU A 159 -13.24 -2.06 25.22
#